data_0785665a33150359173d27a0312d293c
#
_entry.id   0785665a33150359173d27a0312d293c
#
_cell.length_a   1.000
_cell.length_b   1.000
_cell.length_c   1.000
_cell.angle_alpha   90.00
_cell.angle_beta   90.00
_cell.angle_gamma   90.00
#
_symmetry.space_group_name_H-M   'P 1'
#
loop_
_entity.id
_entity.type
_entity.pdbx_description
1 polymer ?
#
loop_
_entity_poly.entity_id
_entity_poly.type
_entity_poly.pdbx_seq_one_letter_code
_entity_poly.pdbx_strand_id
1 'polypeptide(L)'
;MRLIDSFFSVVERADEACVTVRFHADHPIYRAHFPGNPITPGVCILKMIAELLELQGQKRLQLAVVKNLKFAAPIIPTAVPTVTIRFDKRTETETGIHVKGVVVQGEQVYTKFSLVYQYV
;
A
#
# COMPACT_ATOMS: atom_id res chain seq x y z
N MET A 1 -10.15 9.55 5.44
CA MET A 1 -9.66 10.03 4.13
C MET A 1 -9.36 8.84 3.25
N ARG A 2 -9.84 8.86 2.04
CA ARG A 2 -9.54 7.82 1.06
C ARG A 2 -8.40 8.28 0.16
N LEU A 3 -7.50 7.37 -0.15
CA LEU A 3 -6.35 7.62 -1.00
C LEU A 3 -6.57 7.16 -2.44
N ILE A 4 -7.45 6.16 -2.64
CA ILE A 4 -7.72 5.64 -3.98
C ILE A 4 -8.27 6.75 -4.88
N ASP A 5 -7.76 6.81 -6.10
CA ASP A 5 -8.11 7.78 -7.15
C ASP A 5 -7.69 9.22 -6.85
N SER A 6 -7.17 9.53 -5.66
CA SER A 6 -6.56 10.84 -5.37
C SER A 6 -5.05 10.73 -5.21
N PHE A 7 -4.58 9.79 -4.41
CA PHE A 7 -3.16 9.57 -4.15
C PHE A 7 -2.58 8.48 -5.07
N PHE A 8 -3.37 7.47 -5.38
CA PHE A 8 -2.98 6.38 -6.25
C PHE A 8 -4.18 5.88 -7.06
N SER A 9 -3.89 5.18 -8.14
CA SER A 9 -4.91 4.49 -8.95
C SER A 9 -4.48 3.04 -9.16
N VAL A 10 -5.45 2.12 -9.21
CA VAL A 10 -5.18 0.73 -9.58
C VAL A 10 -5.00 0.67 -11.09
N VAL A 11 -3.84 0.21 -11.54
CA VAL A 11 -3.51 0.11 -12.97
C VAL A 11 -3.82 -1.29 -13.49
N GLU A 12 -3.48 -2.31 -12.69
CA GLU A 12 -3.68 -3.69 -13.07
C GLU A 12 -3.91 -4.54 -11.83
N ARG A 13 -4.84 -5.46 -11.93
CA ARG A 13 -5.07 -6.47 -10.91
C ARG A 13 -4.97 -7.82 -11.58
N ALA A 14 -3.78 -8.46 -11.44
CA ALA A 14 -3.57 -9.80 -12.01
C ALA A 14 -4.46 -10.82 -11.28
N ASP A 15 -4.54 -10.68 -9.95
CA ASP A 15 -5.46 -11.42 -9.09
C ASP A 15 -5.52 -10.70 -7.73
N GLU A 16 -6.20 -11.28 -6.73
CA GLU A 16 -6.29 -10.65 -5.40
C GLU A 16 -4.94 -10.57 -4.69
N ALA A 17 -3.98 -11.38 -5.08
CA ALA A 17 -2.66 -11.42 -4.47
C ALA A 17 -1.64 -10.48 -5.13
N CYS A 18 -1.99 -9.87 -6.27
CA CYS A 18 -1.02 -9.09 -7.03
C CYS A 18 -1.69 -7.89 -7.69
N VAL A 19 -1.45 -6.70 -7.17
CA VAL A 19 -2.10 -5.47 -7.63
C VAL A 19 -1.04 -4.42 -7.94
N THR A 20 -1.07 -3.88 -9.16
CA THR A 20 -0.18 -2.80 -9.57
C THR A 20 -0.91 -1.47 -9.45
N VAL A 21 -0.27 -0.51 -8.83
CA VAL A 21 -0.82 0.83 -8.61
C VAL A 21 0.11 1.89 -9.18
N ARG A 22 -0.47 3.03 -9.55
CA ARG A 22 0.24 4.22 -9.98
C ARG A 22 0.05 5.31 -8.94
N PHE A 23 1.15 5.93 -8.52
CA PHE A 23 1.10 7.08 -7.63
C PHE A 23 0.79 8.35 -8.42
N HIS A 24 0.01 9.24 -7.81
CA HIS A 24 -0.25 10.57 -8.36
C HIS A 24 0.79 11.52 -7.77
N ALA A 25 1.88 11.73 -8.49
CA ALA A 25 3.01 12.53 -8.00
C ALA A 25 2.66 13.99 -7.74
N ASP A 26 1.55 14.48 -8.28
CA ASP A 26 1.06 15.84 -8.08
C ASP A 26 0.16 15.97 -6.84
N HIS A 27 -0.10 14.88 -6.11
CA HIS A 27 -0.91 14.94 -4.90
C HIS A 27 -0.26 15.88 -3.87
N PRO A 28 -1.06 16.73 -3.18
CA PRO A 28 -0.52 17.72 -2.23
C PRO A 28 0.37 17.15 -1.14
N ILE A 29 0.19 15.88 -0.75
CA ILE A 29 0.98 15.24 0.30
C ILE A 29 2.47 15.20 -0.05
N TYR A 30 2.80 15.11 -1.35
CA TYR A 30 4.19 15.07 -1.79
C TYR A 30 4.87 16.43 -1.67
N ARG A 31 4.10 17.52 -1.71
CA ARG A 31 4.66 18.86 -1.50
C ARG A 31 5.03 19.09 -0.05
N ALA A 32 4.33 18.45 0.87
CA ALA A 32 4.65 18.50 2.30
C ALA A 32 5.76 17.51 2.67
N HIS A 33 5.90 16.42 1.89
CA HIS A 33 6.78 15.30 2.23
C HIS A 33 7.58 14.81 1.01
N PHE A 34 8.56 15.56 0.52
CA PHE A 34 9.11 16.82 1.06
C PHE A 34 9.15 17.85 -0.06
N PRO A 35 9.19 19.17 0.22
CA PRO A 35 9.22 20.19 -0.81
C PRO A 35 10.38 20.00 -1.79
N GLY A 36 10.07 19.91 -3.09
CA GLY A 36 11.07 19.70 -4.14
C GLY A 36 11.70 18.31 -4.19
N ASN A 37 11.34 17.42 -3.25
CA ASN A 37 11.90 16.08 -3.16
C ASN A 37 10.83 15.12 -2.65
N PRO A 38 9.86 14.75 -3.52
CA PRO A 38 8.73 13.95 -3.09
C PRO A 38 9.14 12.52 -2.73
N ILE A 39 8.70 12.07 -1.55
CA ILE A 39 8.89 10.70 -1.07
C ILE A 39 7.53 10.20 -0.58
N THR A 40 7.19 8.98 -0.95
CA THR A 40 5.92 8.37 -0.53
C THR A 40 5.95 8.07 0.97
N PRO A 41 5.05 8.68 1.77
CA PRO A 41 5.04 8.43 3.21
C PRO A 41 4.66 6.99 3.52
N GLY A 42 5.33 6.42 4.53
CA GLY A 42 5.04 5.03 4.95
C GLY A 42 3.59 4.83 5.40
N VAL A 43 3.01 5.82 6.10
CA VAL A 43 1.61 5.74 6.53
C VAL A 43 0.65 5.67 5.34
N CYS A 44 1.01 6.30 4.22
CA CYS A 44 0.20 6.22 3.00
C CYS A 44 0.28 4.83 2.38
N ILE A 45 1.43 4.16 2.46
CA ILE A 45 1.56 2.78 1.98
C ILE A 45 0.67 1.86 2.79
N LEU A 46 0.66 2.00 4.12
CA LEU A 46 -0.19 1.19 5.00
C LEU A 46 -1.68 1.43 4.72
N LYS A 47 -2.07 2.69 4.50
CA LYS A 47 -3.44 3.04 4.18
C LYS A 47 -3.84 2.51 2.80
N MET A 48 -2.95 2.58 1.84
CA MET A 48 -3.17 2.05 0.49
C MET A 48 -3.43 0.54 0.54
N ILE A 49 -2.64 -0.20 1.31
CA ILE A 49 -2.84 -1.64 1.48
C ILE A 49 -4.23 -1.90 2.07
N ALA A 50 -4.63 -1.15 3.10
CA ALA A 50 -5.96 -1.27 3.70
C ALA A 50 -7.06 -1.04 2.66
N GLU A 51 -6.94 0.01 1.86
CA GLU A 51 -7.96 0.33 0.86
C GLU A 51 -8.07 -0.73 -0.24
N LEU A 52 -6.95 -1.33 -0.65
CA LEU A 52 -6.97 -2.42 -1.61
C LEU A 52 -7.68 -3.65 -1.04
N LEU A 53 -7.42 -3.97 0.23
CA LEU A 53 -8.11 -5.08 0.90
C LEU A 53 -9.60 -4.79 1.09
N GLU A 54 -9.96 -3.55 1.39
CA GLU A 54 -11.36 -3.13 1.52
C GLU A 54 -12.11 -3.31 0.20
N LEU A 55 -11.48 -2.97 -0.92
CA LEU A 55 -12.10 -3.16 -2.24
C LEU A 55 -12.37 -4.63 -2.53
N GLN A 56 -11.46 -5.51 -2.14
CA GLN A 56 -11.59 -6.95 -2.39
C GLN A 56 -12.67 -7.58 -1.53
N GLY A 57 -12.68 -7.23 -0.23
CA GLY A 57 -13.59 -7.85 0.73
C GLY A 57 -14.86 -7.10 0.98
N GLN A 58 -14.98 -5.87 0.49
CA GLN A 58 -16.14 -4.99 0.67
C GLN A 58 -16.47 -4.74 2.16
N LYS A 59 -15.44 -4.71 3.01
CA LYS A 59 -15.56 -4.40 4.43
C LYS A 59 -14.53 -3.37 4.80
N ARG A 60 -14.89 -2.45 5.69
CA ARG A 60 -13.97 -1.44 6.16
C ARG A 60 -12.96 -2.04 7.13
N LEU A 61 -11.72 -1.59 7.04
CA LEU A 61 -10.60 -2.12 7.79
C LEU A 61 -9.84 -0.99 8.48
N GLN A 62 -9.30 -1.33 9.65
CA GLN A 62 -8.44 -0.45 10.41
C GLN A 62 -7.19 -1.23 10.81
N LEU A 63 -6.03 -0.61 10.67
CA LEU A 63 -4.77 -1.24 11.08
C LEU A 63 -4.80 -1.46 12.60
N ALA A 64 -4.62 -2.71 13.01
CA ALA A 64 -4.64 -3.08 14.43
C ALA A 64 -3.25 -3.41 14.96
N VAL A 65 -2.46 -4.17 14.20
CA VAL A 65 -1.12 -4.60 14.65
C VAL A 65 -0.15 -4.56 13.47
N VAL A 66 1.01 -3.99 13.72
CA VAL A 66 2.17 -4.11 12.83
C VAL A 66 3.06 -5.20 13.41
N LYS A 67 3.02 -6.39 12.80
CA LYS A 67 3.86 -7.50 13.25
C LYS A 67 5.28 -7.35 12.76
N ASN A 68 5.42 -6.89 11.52
CA ASN A 68 6.73 -6.57 10.95
C ASN A 68 6.52 -5.56 9.83
N LEU A 69 7.42 -4.59 9.74
CA LEU A 69 7.36 -3.58 8.71
C LEU A 69 8.77 -3.06 8.45
N LYS A 70 9.20 -3.16 7.20
CA LYS A 70 10.51 -2.66 6.79
C LYS A 70 10.36 -1.83 5.53
N PHE A 71 10.73 -0.57 5.61
CA PHE A 71 10.87 0.29 4.44
C PHE A 71 12.31 0.15 3.94
N ALA A 72 12.52 -0.78 3.00
CA ALA A 72 13.86 -1.13 2.52
C ALA A 72 14.47 -0.04 1.65
N ALA A 73 13.63 0.71 0.93
CA ALA A 73 14.06 1.82 0.09
C ALA A 73 12.92 2.83 -0.03
N PRO A 74 13.22 4.12 -0.18
CA PRO A 74 12.19 5.14 -0.38
C PRO A 74 11.56 4.98 -1.76
N ILE A 75 10.26 5.27 -1.85
CA ILE A 75 9.54 5.32 -3.12
C ILE A 75 9.41 6.78 -3.54
N ILE A 76 10.11 7.13 -4.61
CA ILE A 76 10.09 8.48 -5.18
C ILE A 76 9.17 8.42 -6.40
N PRO A 77 7.97 9.04 -6.34
CA PRO A 77 6.93 8.81 -7.35
C PRO A 77 7.28 9.32 -8.74
N THR A 78 8.19 10.28 -8.84
CA THR A 78 8.66 10.80 -10.14
C THR A 78 9.63 9.84 -10.81
N ALA A 79 10.37 9.04 -10.05
CA ALA A 79 11.29 8.03 -10.57
C ALA A 79 10.63 6.65 -10.64
N VAL A 80 9.72 6.36 -9.71
CA VAL A 80 9.03 5.07 -9.62
C VAL A 80 7.53 5.35 -9.53
N PRO A 81 6.89 5.62 -10.68
CA PRO A 81 5.47 5.98 -10.70
C PRO A 81 4.53 4.82 -10.42
N THR A 82 4.97 3.59 -10.63
CA THR A 82 4.15 2.39 -10.40
C THR A 82 4.90 1.39 -9.54
N VAL A 83 4.14 0.71 -8.67
CA VAL A 83 4.65 -0.42 -7.90
C VAL A 83 3.61 -1.52 -7.89
N THR A 84 4.04 -2.74 -7.61
CA THR A 84 3.15 -3.88 -7.43
C THR A 84 3.13 -4.25 -5.95
N ILE A 85 1.93 -4.36 -5.39
CA ILE A 85 1.73 -4.90 -4.05
C ILE A 85 1.42 -6.37 -4.22
N ARG A 86 2.28 -7.22 -3.64
CA ARG A 86 2.12 -8.66 -3.69
C ARG A 86 1.83 -9.18 -2.29
N PHE A 87 0.69 -9.84 -2.14
CA PHE A 87 0.29 -10.47 -0.90
C PHE A 87 0.74 -11.94 -0.94
N ASP A 88 1.78 -12.27 -0.19
CA ASP A 88 2.35 -13.62 -0.17
C ASP A 88 1.56 -14.55 0.75
N LYS A 89 0.89 -13.98 1.76
CA LYS A 89 0.07 -14.74 2.68
C LYS A 89 -1.10 -13.88 3.14
N ARG A 90 -2.26 -14.53 3.24
CA ARG A 90 -3.50 -13.89 3.66
C ARG A 90 -4.30 -14.84 4.52
N THR A 91 -4.58 -14.43 5.75
CA THR A 91 -5.35 -15.22 6.69
C THR A 91 -6.53 -14.39 7.19
N GLU A 92 -7.74 -14.83 6.89
CA GLU A 92 -8.95 -14.16 7.35
C GLU A 92 -9.42 -14.80 8.65
N THR A 93 -9.91 -13.95 9.56
CA THR A 93 -10.48 -14.36 10.84
C THR A 93 -11.84 -13.71 11.00
N GLU A 94 -12.55 -14.01 12.09
CA GLU A 94 -13.84 -13.37 12.37
C GLU A 94 -13.71 -11.87 12.60
N THR A 95 -12.54 -11.41 13.08
CA THR A 95 -12.34 -10.02 13.46
C THR A 95 -11.54 -9.20 12.47
N GLY A 96 -10.92 -9.83 11.48
CA GLY A 96 -10.10 -9.09 10.53
C GLY A 96 -9.29 -9.98 9.59
N ILE A 97 -8.14 -9.44 9.17
CA ILE A 97 -7.30 -10.10 8.19
C ILE A 97 -5.83 -9.85 8.51
N HIS A 98 -5.03 -10.91 8.45
CA HIS A 98 -3.57 -10.83 8.57
C HIS A 98 -2.97 -11.01 7.18
N VAL A 99 -2.15 -10.06 6.74
CA VAL A 99 -1.49 -10.13 5.44
C VAL A 99 0.01 -9.97 5.60
N LYS A 100 0.74 -10.72 4.79
CA LYS A 100 2.18 -10.58 4.61
C LYS A 100 2.45 -10.36 3.14
N GLY A 101 3.40 -9.51 2.83
CA GLY A 101 3.74 -9.28 1.45
C GLY A 101 4.83 -8.26 1.27
N VAL A 102 4.92 -7.80 0.04
CA VAL A 102 5.95 -6.85 -0.38
C VAL A 102 5.37 -5.81 -1.34
N VAL A 103 6.01 -4.65 -1.36
CA VAL A 103 5.79 -3.64 -2.38
C VAL A 103 7.04 -3.62 -3.24
N VAL A 104 6.89 -3.92 -4.54
CA VAL A 104 8.01 -4.13 -5.44
C VAL A 104 7.84 -3.38 -6.77
N GLN A 105 8.95 -3.18 -7.45
CA GLN A 105 8.96 -2.78 -8.86
C GLN A 105 10.13 -3.52 -9.51
N GLY A 106 9.81 -4.43 -10.44
CA GLY A 106 10.81 -5.35 -10.97
C GLY A 106 11.42 -6.20 -9.85
N GLU A 107 12.73 -6.19 -9.75
CA GLU A 107 13.45 -6.93 -8.70
C GLU A 107 13.68 -6.10 -7.44
N GLN A 108 13.34 -4.79 -7.48
CA GLN A 108 13.53 -3.92 -6.33
C GLN A 108 12.40 -4.08 -5.33
N VAL A 109 12.73 -4.41 -4.09
CA VAL A 109 11.79 -4.44 -2.98
C VAL A 109 11.88 -3.11 -2.24
N TYR A 110 10.73 -2.42 -2.14
CA TYR A 110 10.65 -1.14 -1.43
C TYR A 110 10.15 -1.30 -0.01
N THR A 111 9.20 -2.21 0.21
CA THR A 111 8.60 -2.41 1.52
C THR A 111 8.32 -3.89 1.72
N LYS A 112 8.59 -4.38 2.94
CA LYS A 112 8.16 -5.70 3.39
C LYS A 112 7.21 -5.50 4.56
N PHE A 113 6.10 -6.21 4.56
CA PHE A 113 5.09 -5.99 5.59
C PHE A 113 4.49 -7.29 6.12
N SER A 114 4.09 -7.26 7.39
CA SER A 114 3.26 -8.26 8.05
C SER A 114 2.33 -7.49 8.97
N LEU A 115 1.05 -7.41 8.60
CA LEU A 115 0.11 -6.47 9.19
C LEU A 115 -1.19 -7.19 9.54
N VAL A 116 -1.82 -6.76 10.64
CA VAL A 116 -3.16 -7.21 10.99
C VAL A 116 -4.10 -6.02 10.91
N TYR A 117 -5.11 -6.16 10.08
CA TYR A 117 -6.22 -5.21 9.99
C TYR A 117 -7.45 -5.83 10.64
N GLN A 118 -8.23 -5.03 11.31
CA GLN A 118 -9.49 -5.49 11.91
C GLN A 118 -10.67 -4.83 11.23
N TYR A 119 -11.80 -5.53 11.21
CA TYR A 119 -13.05 -4.97 10.70
C TYR A 119 -13.53 -3.86 11.63
N VAL A 120 -14.07 -2.81 11.02
CA VAL A 120 -14.59 -1.66 11.76
C VAL A 120 -16.10 -1.63 11.72
#